data_90e20703e3303ca7d6a38cc666ca8583
#
_entry.id   90e20703e3303ca7d6a38cc666ca8583
#
_cell.length_a   1.000
_cell.length_b   1.000
_cell.length_c   1.000
_cell.angle_alpha   90.00
_cell.angle_beta   90.00
_cell.angle_gamma   90.00
#
_symmetry.space_group_name_H-M   'P 1'
#
loop_
_entity.id
_entity.type
_entity.pdbx_description
1 polymer ?
#
loop_
_entity_poly.entity_id
_entity_poly.type
_entity_poly.pdbx_seq_one_letter_code
_entity_poly.pdbx_strand_id
1 'polypeptide(L)'
;MKTWISLFVGLAVLSSCKFQRSADWVTSTELAPWEVQPDLRALPLDSVASVDAVIDLDGKQQKMEGFGACFNELGWISLSRLDPSQREDIMEELFFPDYGANFTLCRMPIGANDFSRDWYSYNETDSDFVMNNFTIANDLQTLIPFIKNAQKYNSQLALWASPWCPPSWMKYNKHYACAFTGAEVDTLYRNGLPADKVGYQGLDMFVQDSAYLEAYALYFTKFIEAYRSHGIEISAVMPQNEFNSAQIFPSCCWTATSLAYFIGNYLGPAMKDLDVDVLFGTMERADESMVDTVLTDQI
;
A
#
# COMPACT_ATOMS: atom_id res chain seq x y z
N MET A 1 -72.99 9.62 50.94
CA MET A 1 -71.74 9.11 50.42
C MET A 1 -71.31 9.98 49.25
N LYS A 2 -70.29 10.81 49.45
CA LYS A 2 -69.73 11.66 48.40
C LYS A 2 -68.30 11.16 48.11
N THR A 3 -68.16 10.58 46.92
CA THR A 3 -66.89 10.07 46.46
C THR A 3 -66.07 11.19 45.83
N TRP A 4 -64.89 11.49 46.39
CA TRP A 4 -63.92 12.43 45.81
C TRP A 4 -63.01 11.67 44.85
N ILE A 5 -63.02 12.07 43.61
CA ILE A 5 -62.05 11.60 42.60
C ILE A 5 -60.93 12.64 42.58
N SER A 6 -59.73 12.22 43.05
CA SER A 6 -58.53 13.05 42.98
C SER A 6 -57.88 12.80 41.63
N LEU A 7 -57.82 13.85 40.79
CA LEU A 7 -57.10 13.82 39.49
C LEU A 7 -55.65 14.16 39.75
N PHE A 8 -54.75 13.15 39.58
CA PHE A 8 -53.33 13.37 39.57
C PHE A 8 -52.92 13.82 38.17
N VAL A 9 -52.59 15.11 37.99
CA VAL A 9 -51.92 15.61 36.79
C VAL A 9 -50.42 15.41 36.95
N GLY A 10 -49.91 14.34 36.33
CA GLY A 10 -48.46 14.11 36.25
C GLY A 10 -47.82 15.08 35.25
N LEU A 11 -47.05 16.04 35.75
CA LEU A 11 -46.23 16.92 34.94
C LEU A 11 -45.03 16.11 34.43
N ALA A 12 -45.10 15.61 33.19
CA ALA A 12 -43.96 15.02 32.52
C ALA A 12 -42.99 16.16 32.11
N VAL A 13 -41.95 16.36 32.90
CA VAL A 13 -40.84 17.23 32.52
C VAL A 13 -40.04 16.48 31.42
N LEU A 14 -40.34 16.80 30.17
CA LEU A 14 -39.49 16.40 29.06
C LEU A 14 -38.18 17.20 29.16
N SER A 15 -37.21 16.65 29.88
CA SER A 15 -35.80 17.08 29.74
C SER A 15 -35.38 16.77 28.31
N SER A 16 -35.47 17.74 27.42
CA SER A 16 -34.80 17.66 26.15
C SER A 16 -33.29 17.71 26.44
N CYS A 17 -32.64 16.55 26.53
CA CYS A 17 -31.20 16.45 26.36
C CYS A 17 -30.87 17.02 24.98
N LYS A 18 -30.51 18.31 24.94
CA LYS A 18 -29.85 18.85 23.75
C LYS A 18 -28.54 18.06 23.62
N PHE A 19 -28.49 17.12 22.69
CA PHE A 19 -27.24 16.51 22.29
C PHE A 19 -26.33 17.66 21.85
N GLN A 20 -25.42 18.06 22.71
CA GLN A 20 -24.41 19.03 22.38
C GLN A 20 -23.43 18.30 21.50
N ARG A 21 -23.48 18.56 20.20
CA ARG A 21 -22.49 17.98 19.25
C ARG A 21 -21.13 18.54 19.64
N SER A 22 -20.18 17.63 19.89
CA SER A 22 -18.78 17.94 20.11
C SER A 22 -17.96 17.21 19.06
N ALA A 23 -16.76 17.66 18.79
CA ALA A 23 -15.78 16.98 18.00
C ALA A 23 -14.49 16.88 18.81
N ASP A 24 -13.95 15.69 18.85
CA ASP A 24 -12.62 15.45 19.39
C ASP A 24 -11.59 15.94 18.38
N TRP A 25 -10.50 16.50 18.86
CA TRP A 25 -9.42 16.89 17.99
C TRP A 25 -8.05 16.69 18.64
N VAL A 26 -7.09 16.35 17.81
CA VAL A 26 -5.73 16.06 18.20
C VAL A 26 -4.81 16.94 17.38
N THR A 27 -3.80 17.49 17.99
CA THR A 27 -2.73 18.22 17.30
C THR A 27 -1.44 17.46 17.39
N SER A 28 -0.63 17.53 16.33
CA SER A 28 0.73 17.01 16.34
C SER A 28 1.69 18.09 15.90
N THR A 29 2.71 18.33 16.71
CA THR A 29 3.84 19.21 16.40
C THR A 29 5.14 18.43 16.57
N GLU A 30 6.25 18.98 16.11
CA GLU A 30 7.57 18.37 16.31
C GLU A 30 7.89 18.10 17.80
N LEU A 31 7.43 18.97 18.69
CA LEU A 31 7.72 18.91 20.13
C LEU A 31 6.62 18.21 20.95
N ALA A 32 5.42 18.09 20.41
CA ALA A 32 4.26 17.49 21.08
C ALA A 32 3.43 16.66 20.08
N PRO A 33 3.90 15.45 19.74
CA PRO A 33 3.16 14.55 18.85
C PRO A 33 1.92 14.00 19.55
N TRP A 34 0.80 13.95 18.82
CA TRP A 34 -0.46 13.34 19.27
C TRP A 34 -1.02 13.94 20.57
N GLU A 35 -1.05 15.27 20.69
CA GLU A 35 -1.60 15.95 21.87
C GLU A 35 -3.12 16.10 21.74
N VAL A 36 -3.84 15.44 22.65
CA VAL A 36 -5.30 15.56 22.72
C VAL A 36 -5.68 16.96 23.25
N GLN A 37 -6.48 17.67 22.50
CA GLN A 37 -6.93 19.02 22.82
C GLN A 37 -8.32 19.00 23.49
N PRO A 38 -8.73 20.08 24.16
CA PRO A 38 -10.09 20.19 24.70
C PRO A 38 -11.15 20.07 23.59
N ASP A 39 -12.23 19.35 23.87
CA ASP A 39 -13.34 19.14 22.95
C ASP A 39 -13.84 20.43 22.31
N LEU A 40 -14.00 20.40 21.00
CA LEU A 40 -14.64 21.48 20.26
C LEU A 40 -16.16 21.42 20.44
N ARG A 41 -16.74 22.56 20.72
CA ARG A 41 -18.22 22.68 20.87
C ARG A 41 -18.83 23.21 19.59
N ALA A 42 -19.89 22.56 19.14
CA ALA A 42 -20.69 23.10 18.04
C ALA A 42 -21.36 24.42 18.42
N LEU A 43 -21.22 25.41 17.56
CA LEU A 43 -21.91 26.70 17.67
C LEU A 43 -23.02 26.79 16.60
N PRO A 44 -24.10 27.56 16.85
CA PRO A 44 -25.07 27.87 15.80
C PRO A 44 -24.40 28.61 14.65
N LEU A 45 -24.70 28.23 13.40
CA LEU A 45 -24.07 28.80 12.20
C LEU A 45 -24.26 30.33 12.08
N ASP A 46 -25.40 30.83 12.53
CA ASP A 46 -25.72 32.26 12.57
C ASP A 46 -24.90 33.06 13.60
N SER A 47 -24.23 32.38 14.51
CA SER A 47 -23.33 32.99 15.49
C SER A 47 -21.88 33.10 15.00
N VAL A 48 -21.57 32.61 13.80
CA VAL A 48 -20.20 32.56 13.23
C VAL A 48 -20.04 33.62 12.15
N ALA A 49 -19.04 34.52 12.29
CA ALA A 49 -18.83 35.63 11.36
C ALA A 49 -18.27 35.19 10.00
N SER A 50 -17.46 34.11 9.98
CA SER A 50 -16.92 33.49 8.79
C SER A 50 -16.63 32.01 9.05
N VAL A 51 -16.59 31.21 7.98
CA VAL A 51 -16.16 29.80 8.01
C VAL A 51 -14.99 29.63 7.03
N ASP A 52 -13.98 28.89 7.46
CA ASP A 52 -12.81 28.60 6.64
C ASP A 52 -13.00 27.37 5.76
N ALA A 53 -13.85 26.44 6.20
CA ALA A 53 -14.19 25.23 5.47
C ALA A 53 -15.64 24.83 5.70
N VAL A 54 -16.27 24.27 4.67
CA VAL A 54 -17.62 23.72 4.73
C VAL A 54 -17.58 22.24 4.36
N ILE A 55 -18.15 21.39 5.20
CA ILE A 55 -18.35 19.97 4.91
C ILE A 55 -19.79 19.79 4.44
N ASP A 56 -19.95 19.46 3.16
CA ASP A 56 -21.24 19.11 2.57
C ASP A 56 -21.45 17.58 2.72
N LEU A 57 -22.33 17.19 3.62
CA LEU A 57 -22.66 15.79 3.87
C LEU A 57 -23.48 15.15 2.76
N ASP A 58 -24.11 15.93 1.90
CA ASP A 58 -24.90 15.46 0.76
C ASP A 58 -24.07 15.38 -0.51
N GLY A 59 -22.99 16.15 -0.60
CA GLY A 59 -22.03 16.18 -1.71
C GLY A 59 -21.03 15.03 -1.67
N LYS A 60 -21.54 13.78 -1.67
CA LYS A 60 -20.68 12.58 -1.59
C LYS A 60 -19.75 12.47 -2.78
N GLN A 61 -18.50 12.21 -2.51
CA GLN A 61 -17.44 11.91 -3.49
C GLN A 61 -17.14 10.40 -3.50
N GLN A 62 -15.89 10.00 -3.74
CA GLN A 62 -15.47 8.61 -3.70
C GLN A 62 -15.59 8.03 -2.27
N LYS A 63 -15.81 6.72 -2.20
CA LYS A 63 -15.72 5.98 -0.95
C LYS A 63 -14.25 5.74 -0.59
N MET A 64 -13.87 5.99 0.66
CA MET A 64 -12.57 5.59 1.18
C MET A 64 -12.58 4.08 1.45
N GLU A 65 -11.70 3.33 0.80
CA GLU A 65 -11.62 1.86 0.94
C GLU A 65 -10.94 1.44 2.24
N GLY A 66 -9.95 2.21 2.71
CA GLY A 66 -9.23 1.91 3.94
C GLY A 66 -8.00 2.76 4.15
N PHE A 67 -7.36 2.56 5.30
CA PHE A 67 -6.08 3.18 5.66
C PHE A 67 -5.11 2.09 6.08
N GLY A 68 -3.80 2.34 5.88
CA GLY A 68 -2.79 1.39 6.28
C GLY A 68 -1.37 1.85 5.94
N ALA A 69 -0.47 0.89 6.01
CA ALA A 69 0.95 1.09 5.73
C ALA A 69 1.49 -0.03 4.83
N CYS A 70 2.81 0.00 4.56
CA CYS A 70 3.46 -1.01 3.74
C CYS A 70 4.20 -2.02 4.63
N PHE A 71 3.90 -3.30 4.48
CA PHE A 71 4.73 -4.37 5.02
C PHE A 71 6.09 -4.38 4.32
N ASN A 72 7.16 -4.60 5.07
CA ASN A 72 8.50 -4.74 4.52
C ASN A 72 9.39 -5.59 5.45
N GLU A 73 10.51 -6.09 4.94
CA GLU A 73 11.39 -6.99 5.69
C GLU A 73 12.03 -6.32 6.90
N LEU A 74 12.58 -5.09 6.72
CA LEU A 74 13.27 -4.37 7.80
C LEU A 74 12.32 -4.02 8.94
N GLY A 75 11.05 -3.73 8.65
CA GLY A 75 10.00 -3.53 9.65
C GLY A 75 9.80 -4.78 10.51
N TRP A 76 9.64 -5.95 9.88
CA TRP A 76 9.51 -7.21 10.63
C TRP A 76 10.76 -7.57 11.42
N ILE A 77 11.94 -7.39 10.85
CA ILE A 77 13.22 -7.63 11.54
C ILE A 77 13.34 -6.71 12.76
N SER A 78 12.94 -5.45 12.63
CA SER A 78 12.97 -4.48 13.75
C SER A 78 11.99 -4.87 14.86
N LEU A 79 10.75 -5.20 14.52
CA LEU A 79 9.73 -5.69 15.46
C LEU A 79 10.16 -6.99 16.14
N SER A 80 10.87 -7.86 15.40
CA SER A 80 11.34 -9.15 15.95
C SER A 80 12.48 -9.02 16.95
N ARG A 81 13.08 -7.82 17.10
CA ARG A 81 14.10 -7.52 18.14
C ARG A 81 13.48 -7.10 19.47
N LEU A 82 12.21 -6.77 19.49
CA LEU A 82 11.48 -6.45 20.70
C LEU A 82 11.13 -7.72 21.48
N ASP A 83 10.84 -7.57 22.76
CA ASP A 83 10.22 -8.65 23.52
C ASP A 83 8.89 -9.07 22.87
N PRO A 84 8.53 -10.35 22.90
CA PRO A 84 7.30 -10.83 22.28
C PRO A 84 6.03 -10.06 22.69
N SER A 85 5.91 -9.66 23.98
CA SER A 85 4.77 -8.87 24.46
C SER A 85 4.74 -7.48 23.83
N GLN A 86 5.87 -6.78 23.79
CA GLN A 86 5.95 -5.45 23.17
C GLN A 86 5.63 -5.48 21.69
N ARG A 87 6.08 -6.51 20.99
CA ARG A 87 5.71 -6.69 19.58
C ARG A 87 4.21 -6.91 19.40
N GLU A 88 3.61 -7.81 20.20
CA GLU A 88 2.16 -8.06 20.13
C GLU A 88 1.36 -6.80 20.48
N ASP A 89 1.77 -6.01 21.49
CA ASP A 89 1.15 -4.73 21.83
C ASP A 89 1.15 -3.76 20.64
N ILE A 90 2.30 -3.63 19.92
CA ILE A 90 2.39 -2.80 18.71
C ILE A 90 1.48 -3.33 17.59
N MET A 91 1.44 -4.64 17.39
CA MET A 91 0.60 -5.24 16.36
C MET A 91 -0.88 -5.04 16.66
N GLU A 92 -1.29 -5.11 17.92
CA GLU A 92 -2.64 -4.80 18.35
C GLU A 92 -2.98 -3.33 18.09
N GLU A 93 -2.12 -2.39 18.49
CA GLU A 93 -2.26 -0.95 18.22
C GLU A 93 -2.39 -0.61 16.72
N LEU A 94 -1.72 -1.35 15.86
CA LEU A 94 -1.77 -1.10 14.41
C LEU A 94 -3.01 -1.70 13.75
N PHE A 95 -3.44 -2.90 14.15
CA PHE A 95 -4.36 -3.71 13.34
C PHE A 95 -5.69 -4.05 14.01
N PHE A 96 -5.83 -3.92 15.33
CA PHE A 96 -7.09 -4.31 15.99
C PHE A 96 -8.21 -3.33 15.60
N PRO A 97 -9.39 -3.83 15.15
CA PRO A 97 -10.51 -2.98 14.75
C PRO A 97 -10.99 -2.08 15.89
N ASP A 98 -11.31 -0.82 15.55
CA ASP A 98 -11.81 0.20 16.48
C ASP A 98 -10.85 0.57 17.64
N TYR A 99 -9.57 0.23 17.48
CA TYR A 99 -8.53 0.53 18.44
C TYR A 99 -7.24 0.99 17.73
N GLY A 100 -6.51 1.92 18.31
CA GLY A 100 -5.25 2.42 17.75
C GLY A 100 -5.38 2.94 16.31
N ALA A 101 -4.46 2.56 15.44
CA ALA A 101 -4.41 2.99 14.04
C ALA A 101 -5.48 2.31 13.16
N ASN A 102 -5.97 1.13 13.58
CA ASN A 102 -7.02 0.38 12.87
C ASN A 102 -6.73 0.23 11.36
N PHE A 103 -5.58 -0.30 11.00
CA PHE A 103 -5.22 -0.51 9.59
C PHE A 103 -6.11 -1.58 8.95
N THR A 104 -6.73 -1.22 7.82
CA THR A 104 -7.70 -2.07 7.11
C THR A 104 -7.26 -2.37 5.68
N LEU A 105 -6.35 -1.59 5.11
CA LEU A 105 -5.82 -1.77 3.76
C LEU A 105 -4.31 -1.52 3.77
N CYS A 106 -3.52 -2.54 3.52
CA CYS A 106 -2.07 -2.45 3.52
C CYS A 106 -1.45 -2.84 2.18
N ARG A 107 -0.29 -2.26 1.92
CA ARG A 107 0.57 -2.60 0.78
C ARG A 107 1.63 -3.62 1.19
N MET A 108 2.12 -4.40 0.22
CA MET A 108 3.31 -5.22 0.38
C MET A 108 4.16 -5.24 -0.90
N PRO A 109 5.47 -5.45 -0.80
CA PRO A 109 6.32 -5.59 -1.97
C PRO A 109 6.20 -6.97 -2.61
N ILE A 110 6.50 -7.06 -3.91
CA ILE A 110 6.74 -8.29 -4.66
C ILE A 110 8.26 -8.38 -4.91
N GLY A 111 8.98 -9.12 -4.06
CA GLY A 111 10.45 -9.18 -4.09
C GLY A 111 11.12 -7.95 -3.46
N ALA A 112 12.38 -7.73 -3.86
CA ALA A 112 13.22 -6.67 -3.30
C ALA A 112 12.65 -5.26 -3.51
N ASN A 113 12.79 -4.44 -2.48
CA ASN A 113 12.36 -3.04 -2.41
C ASN A 113 13.41 -2.21 -1.65
N ASP A 114 13.14 -0.93 -1.40
CA ASP A 114 14.01 -0.02 -0.65
C ASP A 114 14.16 -0.36 0.85
N PHE A 115 13.26 -1.18 1.41
CA PHE A 115 13.27 -1.68 2.79
C PHE A 115 13.45 -3.21 2.89
N SER A 116 14.03 -3.84 1.88
CA SER A 116 14.38 -5.25 1.95
C SER A 116 15.74 -5.47 2.62
N ARG A 117 15.91 -6.61 3.27
CA ARG A 117 17.17 -7.03 3.91
C ARG A 117 18.28 -7.20 2.90
N ASP A 118 17.96 -7.88 1.80
CA ASP A 118 18.82 -8.14 0.66
C ASP A 118 18.03 -7.92 -0.63
N TRP A 119 18.71 -7.73 -1.76
CA TRP A 119 18.03 -7.66 -3.04
C TRP A 119 17.81 -9.08 -3.59
N TYR A 120 16.56 -9.40 -3.86
CA TYR A 120 16.12 -10.71 -4.33
C TYR A 120 14.89 -10.58 -5.22
N SER A 121 14.67 -11.60 -6.02
CA SER A 121 13.37 -11.87 -6.63
C SER A 121 12.96 -13.32 -6.36
N TYR A 122 11.77 -13.69 -6.76
CA TYR A 122 11.30 -15.07 -6.59
C TYR A 122 11.85 -16.01 -7.66
N ASN A 123 12.51 -15.48 -8.70
CA ASN A 123 13.20 -16.29 -9.72
C ASN A 123 14.33 -15.51 -10.39
N GLU A 124 15.57 -15.75 -9.97
CA GLU A 124 16.77 -15.17 -10.58
C GLU A 124 17.46 -16.13 -11.58
N THR A 125 16.80 -17.23 -11.95
CA THR A 125 17.31 -18.14 -12.98
C THR A 125 17.12 -17.51 -14.36
N ASP A 126 18.22 -17.10 -15.01
CA ASP A 126 18.18 -16.45 -16.32
C ASP A 126 17.42 -17.33 -17.33
N SER A 127 16.50 -16.73 -18.05
CA SER A 127 15.71 -17.37 -19.12
C SER A 127 14.77 -18.50 -18.64
N ASP A 128 14.45 -18.57 -17.35
CA ASP A 128 13.41 -19.50 -16.85
C ASP A 128 11.99 -18.92 -17.08
N PHE A 129 11.60 -18.80 -18.34
CA PHE A 129 10.34 -18.22 -18.79
C PHE A 129 9.09 -18.96 -18.25
N VAL A 130 9.24 -20.22 -17.86
CA VAL A 130 8.13 -21.04 -17.32
C VAL A 130 8.11 -21.07 -15.79
N MET A 131 8.99 -20.29 -15.14
CA MET A 131 9.05 -20.14 -13.68
C MET A 131 9.21 -21.45 -12.90
N ASN A 132 10.03 -22.39 -13.40
CA ASN A 132 10.29 -23.65 -12.71
C ASN A 132 11.02 -23.45 -11.39
N ASN A 133 11.87 -22.42 -11.29
CA ASN A 133 12.69 -22.11 -10.12
C ASN A 133 12.06 -21.01 -9.24
N PHE A 134 10.78 -20.69 -9.45
CA PHE A 134 10.06 -19.71 -8.64
C PHE A 134 9.97 -20.16 -7.18
N THR A 135 10.32 -19.28 -6.25
CA THR A 135 10.23 -19.56 -4.81
C THR A 135 10.05 -18.29 -3.98
N ILE A 136 9.17 -18.34 -2.99
CA ILE A 136 8.98 -17.28 -1.98
C ILE A 136 9.74 -17.58 -0.67
N ALA A 137 10.81 -18.38 -0.74
CA ALA A 137 11.55 -18.84 0.46
C ALA A 137 12.08 -17.69 1.33
N ASN A 138 12.40 -16.54 0.74
CA ASN A 138 12.78 -15.35 1.50
C ASN A 138 11.60 -14.80 2.31
N ASP A 139 10.43 -14.69 1.71
CA ASP A 139 9.24 -14.12 2.32
C ASP A 139 8.69 -14.99 3.46
N LEU A 140 8.93 -16.31 3.40
CA LEU A 140 8.60 -17.22 4.51
C LEU A 140 9.32 -16.87 5.80
N GLN A 141 10.43 -16.14 5.74
CA GLN A 141 11.20 -15.71 6.91
C GLN A 141 10.77 -14.33 7.45
N THR A 142 10.14 -13.51 6.62
CA THR A 142 9.92 -12.09 6.92
C THR A 142 8.47 -11.63 6.65
N LEU A 143 8.07 -11.46 5.41
CA LEU A 143 6.78 -10.87 5.03
C LEU A 143 5.60 -11.77 5.45
N ILE A 144 5.66 -13.07 5.21
CA ILE A 144 4.60 -14.01 5.58
C ILE A 144 4.33 -14.01 7.10
N PRO A 145 5.36 -14.15 7.97
CA PRO A 145 5.17 -14.02 9.42
C PRO A 145 4.61 -12.66 9.84
N PHE A 146 5.03 -11.56 9.22
CA PHE A 146 4.55 -10.22 9.53
C PHE A 146 3.05 -10.09 9.23
N ILE A 147 2.65 -10.45 8.00
CA ILE A 147 1.25 -10.40 7.57
C ILE A 147 0.38 -11.34 8.43
N LYS A 148 0.86 -12.56 8.69
CA LYS A 148 0.16 -13.51 9.56
C LYS A 148 -0.01 -12.99 10.99
N ASN A 149 0.95 -12.25 11.50
CA ASN A 149 0.81 -11.60 12.81
C ASN A 149 -0.27 -10.52 12.77
N ALA A 150 -0.30 -9.66 11.73
CA ALA A 150 -1.36 -8.67 11.55
C ALA A 150 -2.75 -9.30 11.41
N GLN A 151 -2.87 -10.40 10.67
CA GLN A 151 -4.14 -11.13 10.49
C GLN A 151 -4.71 -11.74 11.79
N LYS A 152 -3.93 -11.92 12.85
CA LYS A 152 -4.45 -12.33 14.16
C LYS A 152 -5.37 -11.26 14.74
N TYR A 153 -5.05 -9.99 14.52
CA TYR A 153 -5.79 -8.84 15.03
C TYR A 153 -6.88 -8.37 14.07
N ASN A 154 -6.60 -8.40 12.76
CA ASN A 154 -7.55 -8.05 11.73
C ASN A 154 -7.58 -9.09 10.60
N SER A 155 -8.48 -10.07 10.71
CA SER A 155 -8.65 -11.13 9.71
C SER A 155 -9.25 -10.63 8.38
N GLN A 156 -9.76 -9.40 8.34
CA GLN A 156 -10.33 -8.76 7.14
C GLN A 156 -9.36 -7.76 6.50
N LEU A 157 -8.09 -7.75 6.94
CA LEU A 157 -7.07 -6.87 6.38
C LEU A 157 -6.93 -7.11 4.88
N ALA A 158 -7.27 -6.08 4.09
CA ALA A 158 -7.10 -6.09 2.66
C ALA A 158 -5.62 -5.81 2.29
N LEU A 159 -5.13 -6.51 1.28
CA LEU A 159 -3.74 -6.41 0.83
C LEU A 159 -3.67 -6.13 -0.67
N TRP A 160 -2.81 -5.21 -1.04
CA TRP A 160 -2.38 -5.03 -2.42
C TRP A 160 -0.85 -5.05 -2.52
N ALA A 161 -0.33 -5.44 -3.67
CA ALA A 161 1.09 -5.70 -3.83
C ALA A 161 1.68 -5.04 -5.06
N SER A 162 2.98 -4.70 -5.01
CA SER A 162 3.70 -4.16 -6.16
C SER A 162 5.18 -4.54 -6.14
N PRO A 163 5.80 -4.81 -7.29
CA PRO A 163 7.24 -4.94 -7.41
C PRO A 163 7.91 -3.57 -7.50
N TRP A 164 9.11 -3.43 -6.93
CA TRP A 164 10.05 -2.35 -7.24
C TRP A 164 10.94 -2.70 -8.43
N CYS A 165 11.26 -3.98 -8.55
CA CYS A 165 12.08 -4.50 -9.64
C CYS A 165 11.57 -5.89 -10.05
N PRO A 166 11.44 -6.18 -11.35
CA PRO A 166 11.28 -7.55 -11.81
C PRO A 166 12.54 -8.38 -11.53
N PRO A 167 12.53 -9.71 -11.72
CA PRO A 167 13.75 -10.50 -11.77
C PRO A 167 14.82 -9.81 -12.61
N SER A 168 16.05 -9.73 -12.09
CA SER A 168 17.09 -8.88 -12.70
C SER A 168 17.40 -9.26 -14.16
N TRP A 169 17.28 -10.53 -14.51
CA TRP A 169 17.50 -11.03 -15.87
C TRP A 169 16.45 -10.54 -16.89
N MET A 170 15.29 -10.07 -16.44
CA MET A 170 14.25 -9.49 -17.30
C MET A 170 14.51 -8.02 -17.67
N LYS A 171 15.58 -7.43 -17.16
CA LYS A 171 15.98 -6.05 -17.44
C LYS A 171 17.17 -5.98 -18.39
N TYR A 172 17.21 -4.95 -19.23
CA TYR A 172 18.34 -4.71 -20.15
C TYR A 172 19.68 -4.53 -19.43
N ASN A 173 19.68 -3.95 -18.24
CA ASN A 173 20.90 -3.80 -17.45
C ASN A 173 21.26 -5.01 -16.58
N LYS A 174 20.38 -5.99 -16.48
CA LYS A 174 20.51 -7.20 -15.65
C LYS A 174 20.89 -6.88 -14.20
N HIS A 175 20.32 -5.81 -13.65
CA HIS A 175 20.62 -5.31 -12.31
C HIS A 175 19.34 -4.80 -11.60
N TYR A 176 19.29 -4.92 -10.27
CA TYR A 176 18.12 -4.47 -9.51
C TYR A 176 17.89 -2.95 -9.61
N ALA A 177 18.96 -2.14 -9.48
CA ALA A 177 18.86 -0.68 -9.56
C ALA A 177 18.79 -0.17 -10.99
N CYS A 178 18.30 1.06 -11.18
CA CYS A 178 18.34 1.81 -12.42
C CYS A 178 19.29 3.01 -12.38
N ALA A 179 19.61 3.56 -11.19
CA ALA A 179 20.63 4.58 -11.03
C ALA A 179 21.87 4.01 -10.33
N PHE A 180 23.06 4.48 -10.73
CA PHE A 180 24.30 4.05 -10.07
C PHE A 180 24.65 4.97 -8.89
N THR A 181 25.42 4.44 -7.96
CA THR A 181 26.01 5.23 -6.88
C THR A 181 27.42 5.63 -7.27
N GLY A 182 27.70 6.95 -7.29
CA GLY A 182 29.00 7.49 -7.67
C GLY A 182 30.12 7.27 -6.65
N ALA A 183 31.30 7.79 -6.95
CA ALA A 183 32.48 7.65 -6.10
C ALA A 183 32.37 8.41 -4.77
N GLU A 184 31.45 9.37 -4.69
CA GLU A 184 31.12 10.15 -3.48
C GLU A 184 30.41 9.34 -2.41
N VAL A 185 29.82 8.19 -2.78
CA VAL A 185 29.14 7.29 -1.85
C VAL A 185 30.15 6.31 -1.26
N ASP A 186 30.12 6.09 0.05
CA ASP A 186 30.93 5.07 0.72
C ASP A 186 30.78 3.73 0.00
N THR A 187 31.90 3.03 -0.16
CA THR A 187 31.95 1.73 -0.87
C THR A 187 30.95 0.72 -0.31
N LEU A 188 30.64 0.79 0.98
CA LEU A 188 29.67 -0.07 1.66
C LEU A 188 28.25 0.10 1.10
N TYR A 189 27.90 1.30 0.63
CA TYR A 189 26.56 1.63 0.12
C TYR A 189 26.50 1.69 -1.41
N ARG A 190 27.58 1.31 -2.10
CA ARG A 190 27.58 1.25 -3.57
C ARG A 190 26.77 0.06 -4.05
N ASN A 191 25.86 0.34 -5.00
CA ASN A 191 24.97 -0.69 -5.54
C ASN A 191 25.60 -1.57 -6.64
N GLY A 192 26.80 -1.24 -7.13
CA GLY A 192 27.51 -2.03 -8.12
C GLY A 192 27.02 -1.86 -9.57
N LEU A 193 25.99 -1.03 -9.83
CA LEU A 193 25.54 -0.77 -11.19
C LEU A 193 26.61 0.06 -11.95
N PRO A 194 27.06 -0.38 -13.16
CA PRO A 194 27.93 0.42 -14.01
C PRO A 194 27.23 1.70 -14.50
N ALA A 195 27.99 2.82 -14.59
CA ALA A 195 27.45 4.11 -15.00
C ALA A 195 26.88 4.13 -16.43
N ASP A 196 27.34 3.25 -17.30
CA ASP A 196 26.88 3.08 -18.68
C ASP A 196 25.60 2.22 -18.80
N LYS A 197 25.11 1.66 -17.69
CA LYS A 197 23.92 0.79 -17.62
C LYS A 197 22.75 1.39 -16.84
N VAL A 198 22.77 2.71 -16.65
CA VAL A 198 21.69 3.42 -15.95
C VAL A 198 20.43 3.50 -16.80
N GLY A 199 19.27 3.50 -16.11
CA GLY A 199 17.99 3.85 -16.68
C GLY A 199 17.61 5.29 -16.37
N TYR A 200 16.57 5.78 -17.01
CA TYR A 200 15.98 7.10 -16.73
C TYR A 200 14.51 7.15 -17.15
N GLN A 201 13.79 8.13 -16.68
CA GLN A 201 12.40 8.36 -17.06
C GLN A 201 12.22 8.41 -18.59
N GLY A 202 11.22 7.70 -19.10
CA GLY A 202 10.93 7.61 -20.54
C GLY A 202 11.76 6.55 -21.28
N LEU A 203 12.53 5.74 -20.55
CA LEU A 203 13.27 4.60 -21.09
C LEU A 203 12.68 3.30 -20.54
N ASP A 204 12.41 2.33 -21.42
CA ASP A 204 12.07 0.98 -20.99
C ASP A 204 13.31 0.23 -20.52
N MET A 205 13.35 -0.07 -19.23
CA MET A 205 14.41 -0.93 -18.66
C MET A 205 14.00 -2.41 -18.61
N PHE A 206 12.70 -2.70 -18.65
CA PHE A 206 12.21 -4.06 -18.86
C PHE A 206 12.38 -4.48 -20.32
N VAL A 207 12.75 -5.72 -20.56
CA VAL A 207 12.92 -6.27 -21.93
C VAL A 207 11.56 -6.39 -22.61
N GLN A 208 11.35 -5.63 -23.68
CA GLN A 208 10.07 -5.53 -24.41
C GLN A 208 9.90 -6.66 -25.44
N ASP A 209 10.13 -7.90 -25.04
CA ASP A 209 9.93 -9.10 -25.84
C ASP A 209 8.74 -9.89 -25.27
N SER A 210 7.91 -10.48 -26.14
CA SER A 210 6.70 -11.19 -25.73
C SER A 210 6.95 -12.32 -24.73
N ALA A 211 8.04 -13.08 -24.90
CA ALA A 211 8.36 -14.15 -23.96
C ALA A 211 8.69 -13.62 -22.55
N TYR A 212 9.32 -12.44 -22.45
CA TYR A 212 9.60 -11.80 -21.17
C TYR A 212 8.31 -11.23 -20.53
N LEU A 213 7.44 -10.60 -21.34
CA LEU A 213 6.17 -10.07 -20.87
C LEU A 213 5.24 -11.19 -20.38
N GLU A 214 5.13 -12.30 -21.11
CA GLU A 214 4.39 -13.49 -20.71
C GLU A 214 4.94 -14.09 -19.41
N ALA A 215 6.25 -14.25 -19.32
CA ALA A 215 6.91 -14.76 -18.12
C ALA A 215 6.72 -13.85 -16.92
N TYR A 216 6.68 -12.53 -17.14
CA TYR A 216 6.46 -11.60 -16.03
C TYR A 216 4.99 -11.61 -15.54
N ALA A 217 4.02 -11.76 -16.42
CA ALA A 217 2.63 -12.00 -16.02
C ALA A 217 2.50 -13.33 -15.24
N LEU A 218 3.18 -14.39 -15.68
CA LEU A 218 3.24 -15.66 -14.96
C LEU A 218 3.92 -15.52 -13.58
N TYR A 219 4.91 -14.65 -13.45
CA TYR A 219 5.55 -14.35 -12.16
C TYR A 219 4.55 -13.78 -11.15
N PHE A 220 3.66 -12.85 -11.57
CA PHE A 220 2.57 -12.36 -10.72
C PHE A 220 1.56 -13.47 -10.38
N THR A 221 1.19 -14.29 -11.34
CA THR A 221 0.29 -15.43 -11.10
C THR A 221 0.85 -16.36 -10.02
N LYS A 222 2.12 -16.75 -10.14
CA LYS A 222 2.76 -17.61 -9.15
C LYS A 222 2.92 -16.96 -7.78
N PHE A 223 3.13 -15.64 -7.73
CA PHE A 223 3.14 -14.89 -6.48
C PHE A 223 1.77 -14.98 -5.78
N ILE A 224 0.69 -14.70 -6.48
CA ILE A 224 -0.68 -14.78 -5.93
C ILE A 224 -0.97 -16.19 -5.41
N GLU A 225 -0.71 -17.21 -6.24
CA GLU A 225 -0.93 -18.62 -5.87
C GLU A 225 -0.11 -19.04 -4.64
N ALA A 226 1.15 -18.62 -4.57
CA ALA A 226 2.02 -18.93 -3.45
C ALA A 226 1.51 -18.29 -2.14
N TYR A 227 1.10 -17.03 -2.16
CA TYR A 227 0.55 -16.36 -0.98
C TYR A 227 -0.80 -16.94 -0.56
N ARG A 228 -1.69 -17.28 -1.51
CA ARG A 228 -2.93 -18.01 -1.25
C ARG A 228 -2.70 -19.34 -0.56
N SER A 229 -1.66 -20.07 -0.95
CA SER A 229 -1.33 -21.37 -0.31
C SER A 229 -0.96 -21.22 1.18
N HIS A 230 -0.57 -20.01 1.60
CA HIS A 230 -0.33 -19.63 2.99
C HIS A 230 -1.55 -18.95 3.66
N GLY A 231 -2.72 -18.91 3.00
CA GLY A 231 -3.93 -18.27 3.49
C GLY A 231 -3.79 -16.74 3.59
N ILE A 232 -3.11 -16.15 2.62
CA ILE A 232 -3.00 -14.69 2.45
C ILE A 232 -3.57 -14.34 1.08
N GLU A 233 -4.70 -13.65 1.08
CA GLU A 233 -5.34 -13.16 -0.14
C GLU A 233 -4.79 -11.78 -0.50
N ILE A 234 -4.42 -11.60 -1.76
CA ILE A 234 -4.01 -10.33 -2.35
C ILE A 234 -5.16 -9.86 -3.26
N SER A 235 -5.78 -8.75 -2.92
CA SER A 235 -6.95 -8.23 -3.63
C SER A 235 -6.59 -7.45 -4.89
N ALA A 236 -5.39 -6.88 -4.95
CA ALA A 236 -4.95 -6.10 -6.09
C ALA A 236 -3.42 -6.17 -6.26
N VAL A 237 -2.98 -6.00 -7.50
CA VAL A 237 -1.56 -5.79 -7.81
C VAL A 237 -1.36 -4.50 -8.58
N MET A 238 -0.20 -3.91 -8.42
CA MET A 238 0.28 -2.79 -9.22
C MET A 238 1.48 -3.27 -10.04
N PRO A 239 1.55 -2.98 -11.35
CA PRO A 239 2.55 -3.59 -12.23
C PRO A 239 3.98 -3.17 -11.92
N GLN A 240 4.18 -1.96 -11.38
CA GLN A 240 5.50 -1.41 -11.08
C GLN A 240 5.40 -0.29 -10.05
N ASN A 241 6.26 -0.30 -9.03
CA ASN A 241 6.48 0.86 -8.17
C ASN A 241 7.27 1.93 -8.93
N GLU A 242 6.75 3.17 -8.94
CA GLU A 242 7.43 4.35 -9.50
C GLU A 242 8.04 4.12 -10.89
N PHE A 243 7.21 3.65 -11.83
CA PHE A 243 7.66 3.26 -13.17
C PHE A 243 8.37 4.39 -13.94
N ASN A 244 8.22 5.64 -13.50
CA ASN A 244 8.84 6.82 -14.09
C ASN A 244 10.12 7.28 -13.35
N SER A 245 10.69 6.44 -12.48
CA SER A 245 11.86 6.82 -11.68
C SER A 245 12.98 5.79 -11.73
N ALA A 246 14.21 6.27 -11.95
CA ALA A 246 15.44 5.47 -11.83
C ALA A 246 16.04 5.68 -10.43
N GLN A 247 16.08 4.63 -9.63
CA GLN A 247 16.55 4.68 -8.25
C GLN A 247 17.86 3.92 -8.05
N ILE A 248 18.61 4.27 -6.99
CA ILE A 248 19.85 3.59 -6.58
C ILE A 248 19.59 2.27 -5.84
N PHE A 249 18.36 1.98 -5.52
CA PHE A 249 17.80 0.76 -4.95
C PHE A 249 16.94 0.04 -6.00
N PRO A 250 16.30 -1.10 -5.69
CA PRO A 250 15.49 -1.82 -6.66
C PRO A 250 14.46 -0.93 -7.35
N SER A 251 14.50 -0.89 -8.68
CA SER A 251 13.64 -0.05 -9.53
C SER A 251 13.62 -0.56 -10.97
N CYS A 252 12.59 -0.22 -11.73
CA CYS A 252 12.52 -0.51 -13.15
C CYS A 252 11.74 0.60 -13.87
N CYS A 253 12.40 1.33 -14.76
CA CYS A 253 11.73 2.33 -15.57
C CYS A 253 10.96 1.66 -16.71
N TRP A 254 9.77 2.21 -17.00
CA TRP A 254 8.93 1.88 -18.12
C TRP A 254 8.49 3.17 -18.82
N THR A 255 8.24 3.09 -20.12
CA THR A 255 7.42 4.11 -20.77
C THR A 255 5.95 3.87 -20.44
N ALA A 256 5.12 4.92 -20.46
CA ALA A 256 3.68 4.76 -20.23
C ALA A 256 3.03 3.82 -21.27
N THR A 257 3.45 3.90 -22.55
CA THR A 257 2.96 3.03 -23.62
C THR A 257 3.31 1.57 -23.39
N SER A 258 4.55 1.25 -23.06
CA SER A 258 4.96 -0.14 -22.80
C SER A 258 4.30 -0.72 -21.55
N LEU A 259 4.10 0.11 -20.52
CA LEU A 259 3.40 -0.29 -19.32
C LEU A 259 1.91 -0.56 -19.59
N ALA A 260 1.23 0.32 -20.38
CA ALA A 260 -0.13 0.12 -20.82
C ALA A 260 -0.26 -1.18 -21.63
N TYR A 261 0.65 -1.40 -22.57
CA TYR A 261 0.69 -2.62 -23.38
C TYR A 261 0.84 -3.89 -22.53
N PHE A 262 1.73 -3.86 -21.53
CA PHE A 262 1.89 -4.98 -20.58
C PHE A 262 0.62 -5.22 -19.76
N ILE A 263 0.03 -4.16 -19.22
CA ILE A 263 -1.22 -4.27 -18.44
C ILE A 263 -2.33 -4.88 -19.28
N GLY A 264 -2.58 -4.34 -20.46
CA GLY A 264 -3.73 -4.73 -21.27
C GLY A 264 -3.62 -6.12 -21.90
N ASN A 265 -2.41 -6.52 -22.32
CA ASN A 265 -2.23 -7.76 -23.11
C ASN A 265 -1.76 -8.95 -22.29
N TYR A 266 -1.14 -8.74 -21.11
CA TYR A 266 -0.52 -9.81 -20.34
C TYR A 266 -0.98 -9.83 -18.89
N LEU A 267 -0.74 -8.75 -18.12
CA LEU A 267 -1.03 -8.75 -16.70
C LEU A 267 -2.54 -8.74 -16.40
N GLY A 268 -3.29 -7.86 -17.05
CA GLY A 268 -4.75 -7.74 -16.83
C GLY A 268 -5.50 -9.04 -17.09
N PRO A 269 -5.31 -9.72 -18.23
CA PRO A 269 -5.89 -11.04 -18.45
C PRO A 269 -5.53 -12.05 -17.37
N ALA A 270 -4.24 -12.15 -17.00
CA ALA A 270 -3.78 -13.09 -15.99
C ALA A 270 -4.38 -12.81 -14.60
N MET A 271 -4.51 -11.55 -14.20
CA MET A 271 -5.08 -11.16 -12.90
C MET A 271 -6.61 -11.34 -12.88
N LYS A 272 -7.30 -11.11 -14.00
CA LYS A 272 -8.74 -11.36 -14.13
C LYS A 272 -9.09 -12.83 -13.88
N ASP A 273 -8.28 -13.76 -14.37
CA ASP A 273 -8.48 -15.19 -14.14
C ASP A 273 -8.29 -15.60 -12.67
N LEU A 274 -7.61 -14.76 -11.89
CA LEU A 274 -7.39 -14.96 -10.46
C LEU A 274 -8.33 -14.13 -9.57
N ASP A 275 -9.23 -13.32 -10.13
CA ASP A 275 -10.07 -12.35 -9.41
C ASP A 275 -9.24 -11.37 -8.57
N VAL A 276 -8.20 -10.79 -9.21
CA VAL A 276 -7.29 -9.80 -8.62
C VAL A 276 -7.34 -8.53 -9.45
N ASP A 277 -7.56 -7.40 -8.80
CA ASP A 277 -7.58 -6.09 -9.47
C ASP A 277 -6.18 -5.66 -9.90
N VAL A 278 -6.10 -4.91 -11.00
CA VAL A 278 -4.87 -4.24 -11.42
C VAL A 278 -4.99 -2.74 -11.17
N LEU A 279 -4.18 -2.22 -10.26
CA LEU A 279 -4.11 -0.78 -9.96
C LEU A 279 -3.03 -0.12 -10.81
N PHE A 280 -3.33 1.07 -11.35
CA PHE A 280 -2.31 1.88 -12.03
C PHE A 280 -1.63 2.85 -11.06
N GLY A 281 -0.33 2.98 -11.18
CA GLY A 281 0.56 3.81 -10.37
C GLY A 281 1.64 2.90 -9.76
N THR A 282 2.49 3.26 -8.84
CA THR A 282 2.73 4.62 -8.36
C THR A 282 3.66 5.39 -9.31
N MET A 283 3.64 6.73 -9.21
CA MET A 283 4.66 7.58 -9.86
C MET A 283 5.42 8.35 -8.79
N GLU A 284 6.73 8.46 -8.95
CA GLU A 284 7.55 9.26 -8.04
C GLU A 284 7.24 10.76 -8.21
N ARG A 285 6.99 11.18 -9.45
CA ARG A 285 6.52 12.53 -9.80
C ARG A 285 5.23 12.44 -10.59
N ALA A 286 4.23 13.23 -10.20
CA ALA A 286 2.98 13.31 -10.94
C ALA A 286 3.23 13.80 -12.38
N ASP A 287 2.69 13.04 -13.35
CA ASP A 287 2.75 13.37 -14.78
C ASP A 287 1.44 12.94 -15.44
N GLU A 288 0.54 13.91 -15.63
CA GLU A 288 -0.78 13.67 -16.21
C GLU A 288 -0.70 13.06 -17.62
N SER A 289 0.32 13.42 -18.40
CA SER A 289 0.49 12.89 -19.76
C SER A 289 0.75 11.38 -19.77
N MET A 290 1.44 10.86 -18.77
CA MET A 290 1.65 9.42 -18.60
C MET A 290 0.36 8.72 -18.16
N VAL A 291 -0.41 9.33 -17.28
CA VAL A 291 -1.74 8.82 -16.87
C VAL A 291 -2.67 8.77 -18.06
N ASP A 292 -2.77 9.85 -18.81
CA ASP A 292 -3.61 9.93 -20.02
C ASP A 292 -3.23 8.86 -21.06
N THR A 293 -1.92 8.63 -21.25
CA THR A 293 -1.44 7.58 -22.16
C THR A 293 -1.97 6.20 -21.74
N VAL A 294 -1.86 5.85 -20.47
CA VAL A 294 -2.31 4.53 -19.98
C VAL A 294 -3.83 4.39 -20.02
N LEU A 295 -4.57 5.46 -19.66
CA LEU A 295 -6.05 5.41 -19.64
C LEU A 295 -6.70 5.50 -21.00
N THR A 296 -6.02 6.08 -22.00
CA THR A 296 -6.57 6.26 -23.36
C THR A 296 -6.09 5.22 -24.36
N ASP A 297 -5.13 4.40 -24.00
CA ASP A 297 -4.66 3.31 -24.83
C ASP A 297 -5.80 2.31 -25.01
N GLN A 298 -6.34 2.24 -26.24
CA GLN A 298 -7.41 1.31 -26.62
C GLN A 298 -6.77 -0.03 -27.00
N ILE A 299 -6.38 -0.80 -25.98
CA ILE A 299 -5.84 -2.16 -26.15
C ILE A 299 -6.98 -3.15 -26.36
#